data_930d7606bc7e87f0c9386d25fff45436
#
_entry.id   930d7606bc7e87f0c9386d25fff45436
#
_cell.length_a   1.000
_cell.length_b   1.000
_cell.length_c   1.000
_cell.angle_alpha   90.00
_cell.angle_beta   90.00
_cell.angle_gamma   90.00
#
_symmetry.space_group_name_H-M   'P 1'
#
loop_
_entity.id
_entity.type
_entity.pdbx_description
1 polymer ?
#
loop_
_entity_poly.entity_id
_entity_poly.type
_entity_poly.pdbx_seq_one_letter_code
_entity_poly.pdbx_strand_id
1 'polypeptide(L)'
;MTIRLIGAGLGRTGTLSLRTALATLLDAPCYHMFDLRPHPEHVPVWHAAARGEAVDWAQLFQGYAAVVDWPAASFWEEIAAAFPAAMILLSTRDAQAWWKSASQTIFPATLATPVDNDWRRMIDTLFANRFTPEIENQAACVSAFKIGRAHV
;
A
#
# COMPACT_ATOMS: atom_id res chain seq x y z
N MET A 1 5.36 -20.84 -0.97
CA MET A 1 5.25 -19.87 0.15
C MET A 1 3.96 -19.11 -0.01
N THR A 2 3.26 -18.81 1.04
CA THR A 2 1.97 -18.09 1.01
C THR A 2 2.03 -16.88 1.93
N ILE A 3 1.19 -15.87 1.68
CA ILE A 3 1.06 -14.71 2.56
C ILE A 3 0.49 -15.18 3.91
N ARG A 4 1.19 -14.84 4.99
CA ARG A 4 0.84 -15.14 6.38
C ARG A 4 0.39 -13.90 7.15
N LEU A 5 0.76 -12.70 6.68
CA LEU A 5 0.38 -11.44 7.31
C LEU A 5 0.13 -10.37 6.25
N ILE A 6 -0.97 -9.64 6.43
CA ILE A 6 -1.41 -8.52 5.59
C ILE A 6 -1.43 -7.26 6.44
N GLY A 7 -0.61 -6.27 6.10
CA GLY A 7 -0.62 -4.96 6.70
C GLY A 7 -1.66 -4.07 6.04
N ALA A 8 -2.71 -3.71 6.76
CA ALA A 8 -3.77 -2.80 6.30
C ALA A 8 -3.45 -1.32 6.56
N GLY A 9 -2.34 -1.03 7.20
CA GLY A 9 -1.88 0.34 7.47
C GLY A 9 -1.28 1.01 6.25
N LEU A 10 -1.71 2.23 5.97
CA LEU A 10 -1.19 3.04 4.86
C LEU A 10 0.27 3.43 5.09
N GLY A 11 0.95 3.85 4.03
CA GLY A 11 2.29 4.40 4.10
C GLY A 11 2.39 5.53 5.14
N ARG A 12 3.57 5.68 5.73
CA ARG A 12 3.88 6.61 6.85
C ARG A 12 3.26 6.23 8.19
N THR A 13 2.93 4.94 8.36
CA THR A 13 2.55 4.36 9.67
C THR A 13 3.62 3.39 10.22
N GLY A 14 4.90 3.62 9.87
CA GLY A 14 6.02 2.76 10.28
C GLY A 14 6.18 1.50 9.42
N THR A 15 5.67 1.51 8.20
CA THR A 15 5.62 0.34 7.32
C THR A 15 7.01 -0.19 6.94
N LEU A 16 8.02 0.66 6.81
CA LEU A 16 9.39 0.22 6.49
C LEU A 16 10.02 -0.58 7.65
N SER A 17 9.85 -0.10 8.88
CA SER A 17 10.29 -0.83 10.08
C SER A 17 9.52 -2.13 10.24
N LEU A 18 8.21 -2.10 9.99
CA LEU A 18 7.35 -3.28 10.02
C LEU A 18 7.78 -4.32 8.97
N ARG A 19 8.10 -3.89 7.74
CA ARG A 19 8.66 -4.75 6.70
C ARG A 19 9.88 -5.52 7.19
N THR A 20 10.83 -4.79 7.76
CA THR A 20 12.09 -5.39 8.27
C THR A 20 11.82 -6.38 9.39
N ALA A 21 10.98 -6.00 10.35
CA ALA A 21 10.61 -6.87 11.47
C ALA A 21 9.92 -8.15 11.00
N LEU A 22 8.95 -8.03 10.09
CA LEU A 22 8.22 -9.17 9.56
C LEU A 22 9.12 -10.09 8.72
N ALA A 23 10.01 -9.54 7.90
CA ALA A 23 10.96 -10.35 7.14
C ALA A 23 11.85 -11.18 8.06
N THR A 24 12.29 -10.61 9.18
CA THR A 24 13.09 -11.32 10.19
C THR A 24 12.26 -12.38 10.93
N LEU A 25 11.07 -12.02 11.43
CA LEU A 25 10.22 -12.92 12.21
C LEU A 25 9.69 -14.10 11.40
N LEU A 26 9.41 -13.88 10.12
CA LEU A 26 8.84 -14.88 9.22
C LEU A 26 9.91 -15.67 8.47
N ASP A 27 11.19 -15.25 8.58
CA ASP A 27 12.32 -15.78 7.80
C ASP A 27 12.00 -15.81 6.29
N ALA A 28 11.41 -14.73 5.79
CA ALA A 28 10.94 -14.63 4.41
C ALA A 28 10.64 -13.18 4.02
N PRO A 29 10.72 -12.81 2.72
CA PRO A 29 10.48 -11.45 2.27
C PRO A 29 9.10 -10.92 2.63
N CYS A 30 9.05 -9.61 2.94
CA CYS A 30 7.82 -8.85 3.14
C CYS A 30 7.70 -7.79 2.03
N TYR A 31 6.61 -7.83 1.27
CA TYR A 31 6.33 -6.90 0.16
C TYR A 31 6.02 -5.49 0.68
N HIS A 32 6.54 -4.48 -0.04
CA HIS A 32 6.40 -3.06 0.29
C HIS A 32 6.43 -2.24 -1.00
N MET A 33 6.03 -0.97 -0.98
CA MET A 33 6.14 -0.06 -2.15
C MET A 33 7.54 -0.10 -2.79
N PHE A 34 8.60 -0.25 -1.99
CA PHE A 34 9.97 -0.29 -2.51
C PHE A 34 10.27 -1.51 -3.38
N ASP A 35 9.47 -2.57 -3.29
CA ASP A 35 9.63 -3.74 -4.17
C ASP A 35 9.22 -3.46 -5.62
N LEU A 36 8.51 -2.37 -5.88
CA LEU A 36 8.20 -1.94 -7.25
C LEU A 36 9.44 -1.46 -8.03
N ARG A 37 10.52 -1.06 -7.35
CA ARG A 37 11.75 -0.64 -8.03
C ARG A 37 12.48 -1.80 -8.69
N PRO A 38 12.78 -2.90 -7.98
CA PRO A 38 13.38 -4.09 -8.59
C PRO A 38 12.38 -4.90 -9.44
N HIS A 39 11.07 -4.68 -9.27
CA HIS A 39 10.00 -5.40 -9.96
C HIS A 39 9.06 -4.45 -10.70
N PRO A 40 9.54 -3.72 -11.74
CA PRO A 40 8.70 -2.79 -12.49
C PRO A 40 7.52 -3.49 -13.20
N GLU A 41 7.62 -4.79 -13.46
CA GLU A 41 6.55 -5.63 -14.00
C GLU A 41 5.32 -5.73 -13.08
N HIS A 42 5.46 -5.40 -11.80
CA HIS A 42 4.33 -5.34 -10.86
C HIS A 42 3.49 -4.06 -11.03
N VAL A 43 4.05 -2.98 -11.60
CA VAL A 43 3.32 -1.71 -11.75
C VAL A 43 2.04 -1.86 -12.57
N PRO A 44 2.03 -2.49 -13.76
CA PRO A 44 0.79 -2.70 -14.50
C PRO A 44 -0.22 -3.61 -13.77
N VAL A 45 0.24 -4.55 -12.94
CA VAL A 45 -0.65 -5.41 -12.14
C VAL A 45 -1.38 -4.57 -11.08
N TRP A 46 -0.67 -3.72 -10.35
CA TRP A 46 -1.27 -2.78 -9.39
C TRP A 46 -2.16 -1.75 -10.07
N HIS A 47 -1.81 -1.31 -11.27
CA HIS A 47 -2.65 -0.39 -12.03
C HIS A 47 -3.97 -1.04 -12.45
N ALA A 48 -3.93 -2.30 -12.87
CA ALA A 48 -5.15 -3.09 -13.15
C ALA A 48 -6.02 -3.23 -11.89
N ALA A 49 -5.42 -3.58 -10.73
CA ALA A 49 -6.13 -3.62 -9.46
C ALA A 49 -6.77 -2.26 -9.11
N ALA A 50 -6.07 -1.16 -9.29
CA ALA A 50 -6.57 0.19 -9.04
C ALA A 50 -7.76 0.57 -9.93
N ARG A 51 -7.86 -0.01 -11.13
CA ARG A 51 -9.03 0.11 -12.03
C ARG A 51 -10.17 -0.84 -11.69
N GLY A 52 -10.02 -1.69 -10.68
CA GLY A 52 -11.03 -2.69 -10.29
C GLY A 52 -10.99 -3.98 -11.11
N GLU A 53 -9.91 -4.23 -11.84
CA GLU A 53 -9.72 -5.46 -12.60
C GLU A 53 -9.29 -6.61 -11.67
N ALA A 54 -9.60 -7.85 -12.03
CA ALA A 54 -9.19 -9.02 -11.28
C ALA A 54 -7.66 -9.21 -11.35
N VAL A 55 -7.06 -9.56 -10.21
CA VAL A 55 -5.62 -9.79 -10.06
C VAL A 55 -5.36 -11.17 -9.48
N ASP A 56 -4.37 -11.87 -10.03
CA ASP A 56 -3.82 -13.08 -9.41
C ASP A 56 -2.83 -12.68 -8.29
N TRP A 57 -3.38 -12.53 -7.08
CA TRP A 57 -2.60 -12.17 -5.88
C TRP A 57 -1.55 -13.23 -5.53
N ALA A 58 -1.82 -14.51 -5.81
CA ALA A 58 -0.88 -15.59 -5.53
C ALA A 58 0.35 -15.49 -6.43
N GLN A 59 0.16 -15.13 -7.69
CA GLN A 59 1.26 -14.89 -8.62
C GLN A 59 2.04 -13.61 -8.25
N LEU A 60 1.34 -12.51 -7.96
CA LEU A 60 1.98 -11.24 -7.60
C LEU A 60 2.89 -11.37 -6.37
N PHE A 61 2.44 -12.11 -5.36
CA PHE A 61 3.16 -12.28 -4.10
C PHE A 61 4.00 -13.57 -4.02
N GLN A 62 4.31 -14.16 -5.16
CA GLN A 62 5.16 -15.36 -5.18
C GLN A 62 6.51 -15.06 -4.52
N GLY A 63 6.88 -15.85 -3.51
CA GLY A 63 8.12 -15.67 -2.76
C GLY A 63 8.02 -14.74 -1.55
N TYR A 64 6.87 -14.10 -1.31
CA TYR A 64 6.64 -13.26 -0.14
C TYR A 64 5.80 -13.97 0.92
N ALA A 65 6.08 -13.70 2.20
CA ALA A 65 5.30 -14.22 3.32
C ALA A 65 4.44 -13.16 4.01
N ALA A 66 4.69 -11.90 3.74
CA ALA A 66 3.90 -10.78 4.26
C ALA A 66 3.83 -9.66 3.24
N VAL A 67 2.88 -8.76 3.42
CA VAL A 67 2.70 -7.57 2.59
C VAL A 67 2.27 -6.40 3.45
N VAL A 68 2.90 -5.24 3.24
CA VAL A 68 2.64 -4.00 3.99
C VAL A 68 2.74 -2.79 3.06
N ASP A 69 2.27 -1.63 3.53
CA ASP A 69 2.39 -0.37 2.81
C ASP A 69 1.48 -0.27 1.58
N TRP A 70 1.43 0.90 0.95
CA TRP A 70 0.88 1.03 -0.39
C TRP A 70 1.70 0.22 -1.40
N PRO A 71 1.10 -0.24 -2.50
CA PRO A 71 -0.33 -0.21 -2.84
C PRO A 71 -1.18 -1.22 -2.08
N ALA A 72 -0.58 -2.25 -1.49
CA ALA A 72 -1.25 -3.42 -0.92
C ALA A 72 -2.26 -3.05 0.19
N ALA A 73 -1.94 -2.09 1.05
CA ALA A 73 -2.84 -1.67 2.12
C ALA A 73 -4.21 -1.19 1.63
N SER A 74 -4.31 -0.69 0.39
CA SER A 74 -5.58 -0.29 -0.22
C SER A 74 -6.41 -1.45 -0.76
N PHE A 75 -5.85 -2.66 -0.79
CA PHE A 75 -6.47 -3.89 -1.29
C PHE A 75 -6.45 -5.00 -0.24
N TRP A 76 -6.35 -4.63 1.04
CA TRP A 76 -6.22 -5.61 2.11
C TRP A 76 -7.39 -6.62 2.15
N GLU A 77 -8.61 -6.19 1.81
CA GLU A 77 -9.79 -7.07 1.78
C GLU A 77 -9.68 -8.11 0.66
N GLU A 78 -9.32 -7.70 -0.55
CA GLU A 78 -9.14 -8.59 -1.69
C GLU A 78 -7.98 -9.56 -1.47
N ILE A 79 -6.89 -9.06 -0.89
CA ILE A 79 -5.74 -9.90 -0.54
C ILE A 79 -6.12 -10.90 0.56
N ALA A 80 -6.87 -10.47 1.58
CA ALA A 80 -7.36 -11.37 2.63
C ALA A 80 -8.31 -12.44 2.09
N ALA A 81 -9.15 -12.09 1.12
CA ALA A 81 -10.01 -13.07 0.44
C ALA A 81 -9.19 -14.14 -0.32
N ALA A 82 -8.05 -13.75 -0.90
CA ALA A 82 -7.14 -14.67 -1.58
C ALA A 82 -6.31 -15.52 -0.60
N PHE A 83 -6.04 -14.98 0.59
CA PHE A 83 -5.24 -15.65 1.65
C PHE A 83 -5.99 -15.68 2.98
N PRO A 84 -7.08 -16.46 3.09
CA PRO A 84 -7.99 -16.40 4.25
C PRO A 84 -7.36 -16.84 5.58
N ALA A 85 -6.22 -17.51 5.55
CA ALA A 85 -5.46 -17.88 6.74
C ALA A 85 -4.47 -16.78 7.21
N ALA A 86 -4.31 -15.71 6.45
CA ALA A 86 -3.39 -14.63 6.79
C ALA A 86 -3.94 -13.79 7.94
N MET A 87 -3.05 -13.38 8.85
CA MET A 87 -3.36 -12.41 9.90
C MET A 87 -3.43 -11.01 9.29
N ILE A 88 -4.41 -10.22 9.70
CA ILE A 88 -4.51 -8.80 9.34
C ILE A 88 -3.93 -7.96 10.48
N LEU A 89 -3.02 -7.05 10.14
CA LEU A 89 -2.39 -6.12 11.09
C LEU A 89 -2.62 -4.69 10.63
N LEU A 90 -3.15 -3.86 11.51
CA LEU A 90 -3.30 -2.43 11.28
C LEU A 90 -2.20 -1.65 11.98
N SER A 91 -1.24 -1.12 11.23
CA SER A 91 -0.33 -0.08 11.71
C SER A 91 -1.00 1.28 11.55
N THR A 92 -0.99 2.08 12.61
CA THR A 92 -1.66 3.37 12.63
C THR A 92 -0.87 4.41 13.43
N ARG A 93 -1.29 5.66 13.32
CA ARG A 93 -0.76 6.78 14.11
C ARG A 93 -1.81 7.90 14.18
N ASP A 94 -1.54 8.94 14.96
CA ASP A 94 -2.37 10.14 14.95
C ASP A 94 -2.51 10.71 13.54
N ALA A 95 -3.73 11.08 13.15
CA ALA A 95 -4.02 11.48 11.77
C ALA A 95 -3.33 12.80 11.36
N GLN A 96 -3.14 13.74 12.29
CA GLN A 96 -2.43 14.98 12.01
C GLN A 96 -0.92 14.74 11.89
N ALA A 97 -0.37 13.89 12.76
CA ALA A 97 1.03 13.47 12.66
C ALA A 97 1.29 12.68 11.37
N TRP A 98 0.33 11.84 10.94
CA TRP A 98 0.39 11.14 9.66
C TRP A 98 0.42 12.13 8.49
N TRP A 99 -0.52 13.10 8.47
CA TRP A 99 -0.55 14.15 7.43
C TRP A 99 0.76 14.91 7.35
N LYS A 100 1.29 15.34 8.50
CA LYS A 100 2.60 16.05 8.55
C LYS A 100 3.71 15.22 7.90
N SER A 101 3.74 13.92 8.13
CA SER A 101 4.73 13.03 7.51
C SER A 101 4.49 12.85 6.01
N ALA A 102 3.25 12.54 5.60
CA ALA A 102 2.90 12.25 4.21
C ALA A 102 3.07 13.48 3.30
N SER A 103 2.66 14.67 3.77
CA SER A 103 2.76 15.92 3.03
C SER A 103 4.19 16.42 2.83
N GLN A 104 5.13 15.92 3.62
CA GLN A 104 6.55 16.27 3.51
C GLN A 104 7.39 15.21 2.78
N THR A 105 6.84 14.06 2.46
CA THR A 105 7.58 12.93 1.88
C THR A 105 6.90 12.36 0.64
N ILE A 106 5.91 11.48 0.82
CA ILE A 106 5.32 10.71 -0.29
C ILE A 106 4.53 11.55 -1.27
N PHE A 107 3.76 12.53 -0.82
CA PHE A 107 2.96 13.36 -1.71
C PHE A 107 3.81 14.28 -2.59
N PRO A 108 4.79 15.02 -2.06
CA PRO A 108 5.71 15.78 -2.92
C PRO A 108 6.49 14.90 -3.89
N ALA A 109 6.93 13.72 -3.47
CA ALA A 109 7.62 12.77 -4.35
C ALA A 109 6.72 12.27 -5.48
N THR A 110 5.44 12.01 -5.18
CA THR A 110 4.44 11.63 -6.19
C THR A 110 4.24 12.75 -7.20
N LEU A 111 4.04 13.99 -6.74
CA LEU A 111 3.82 15.15 -7.60
C LEU A 111 5.05 15.51 -8.45
N ALA A 112 6.25 15.26 -7.94
CA ALA A 112 7.49 15.47 -8.69
C ALA A 112 7.72 14.41 -9.77
N THR A 113 7.05 13.28 -9.73
CA THR A 113 7.14 12.24 -10.75
C THR A 113 6.31 12.66 -11.97
N PRO A 114 6.85 12.57 -13.22
CA PRO A 114 6.10 12.95 -14.42
C PRO A 114 4.78 12.18 -14.57
N VAL A 115 3.73 12.86 -15.06
CA VAL A 115 2.38 12.28 -15.19
C VAL A 115 2.28 11.16 -16.23
N ASP A 116 3.22 11.06 -17.14
CA ASP A 116 3.32 10.00 -18.15
C ASP A 116 4.13 8.80 -17.66
N ASN A 117 4.70 8.85 -16.46
CA ASN A 117 5.37 7.74 -15.81
C ASN A 117 4.34 6.68 -15.37
N ASP A 118 4.61 5.40 -15.65
CA ASP A 118 3.67 4.31 -15.37
C ASP A 118 3.39 4.14 -13.86
N TRP A 119 4.41 4.28 -13.02
CA TRP A 119 4.23 4.26 -11.56
C TRP A 119 3.34 5.43 -11.11
N ARG A 120 3.54 6.63 -11.68
CA ARG A 120 2.72 7.80 -11.36
C ARG A 120 1.26 7.58 -11.76
N ARG A 121 1.00 7.05 -12.95
CA ARG A 121 -0.36 6.71 -13.40
C ARG A 121 -1.05 5.70 -12.49
N MET A 122 -0.31 4.68 -12.08
CA MET A 122 -0.82 3.66 -11.14
C MET A 122 -1.20 4.31 -9.80
N ILE A 123 -0.33 5.15 -9.22
CA ILE A 123 -0.60 5.85 -7.95
C ILE A 123 -1.77 6.83 -8.06
N ASP A 124 -1.84 7.61 -9.14
CA ASP A 124 -2.96 8.56 -9.35
C ASP A 124 -4.30 7.80 -9.43
N THR A 125 -4.35 6.68 -10.13
CA THR A 125 -5.54 5.83 -10.22
C THR A 125 -5.89 5.21 -8.87
N LEU A 126 -4.91 4.72 -8.15
CA LEU A 126 -5.09 4.16 -6.81
C LEU A 126 -5.64 5.20 -5.84
N PHE A 127 -5.06 6.38 -5.80
CA PHE A 127 -5.53 7.45 -4.92
C PHE A 127 -6.94 7.92 -5.28
N ALA A 128 -7.25 8.06 -6.58
CA ALA A 128 -8.58 8.45 -7.02
C ALA A 128 -9.67 7.43 -6.60
N ASN A 129 -9.38 6.15 -6.66
CA ASN A 129 -10.36 5.08 -6.46
C ASN A 129 -10.36 4.49 -5.05
N ARG A 130 -9.25 4.58 -4.30
CA ARG A 130 -9.07 3.90 -3.01
C ARG A 130 -8.62 4.81 -1.86
N PHE A 131 -8.41 6.10 -2.12
CA PHE A 131 -7.98 7.05 -1.11
C PHE A 131 -8.62 8.43 -1.37
N THR A 132 -7.86 9.41 -1.84
CA THR A 132 -8.35 10.70 -2.36
C THR A 132 -7.39 11.21 -3.42
N PRO A 133 -7.89 11.79 -4.54
CA PRO A 133 -7.04 12.44 -5.52
C PRO A 133 -6.48 13.80 -5.05
N GLU A 134 -7.08 14.38 -4.00
CA GLU A 134 -6.72 15.70 -3.47
C GLU A 134 -5.56 15.63 -2.48
N ILE A 135 -4.41 15.07 -2.89
CA ILE A 135 -3.26 14.79 -2.00
C ILE A 135 -2.54 16.04 -1.46
N GLU A 136 -2.89 17.23 -1.94
CA GLU A 136 -2.43 18.51 -1.39
C GLU A 136 -3.42 19.10 -0.37
N ASN A 137 -4.61 18.52 -0.24
CA ASN A 137 -5.67 18.97 0.65
C ASN A 137 -5.61 18.19 1.98
N GLN A 138 -5.19 18.87 3.05
CA GLN A 138 -5.06 18.25 4.37
C GLN A 138 -6.37 17.64 4.85
N ALA A 139 -7.49 18.35 4.74
CA ALA A 139 -8.78 17.86 5.24
C ALA A 139 -9.23 16.60 4.50
N ALA A 140 -9.08 16.57 3.17
CA ALA A 140 -9.40 15.41 2.34
C ALA A 140 -8.51 14.20 2.72
N CYS A 141 -7.20 14.40 2.84
CA CYS A 141 -6.27 13.33 3.18
C CYS A 141 -6.47 12.79 4.60
N VAL A 142 -6.67 13.67 5.58
CA VAL A 142 -6.95 13.27 6.98
C VAL A 142 -8.27 12.50 7.06
N SER A 143 -9.31 12.93 6.35
CA SER A 143 -10.59 12.22 6.28
C SER A 143 -10.42 10.84 5.65
N ALA A 144 -9.77 10.74 4.50
CA ALA A 144 -9.50 9.47 3.83
C ALA A 144 -8.67 8.51 4.69
N PHE A 145 -7.65 9.00 5.39
CA PHE A 145 -6.85 8.22 6.32
C PHE A 145 -7.68 7.65 7.48
N LYS A 146 -8.57 8.45 8.07
CA LYS A 146 -9.46 8.01 9.16
C LYS A 146 -10.48 6.98 8.69
N ILE A 147 -11.07 7.18 7.51
CA ILE A 147 -12.04 6.24 6.91
C ILE A 147 -11.36 4.90 6.65
N GLY A 148 -10.19 4.88 6.06
CA GLY A 148 -9.44 3.65 5.79
C GLY A 148 -9.21 2.81 7.06
N ARG A 149 -8.90 3.45 8.19
CA ARG A 149 -8.73 2.76 9.48
C ARG A 149 -10.02 2.16 10.03
N ALA A 150 -11.15 2.79 9.78
CA ALA A 150 -12.43 2.39 10.36
C ALA A 150 -12.97 1.06 9.79
N HIS A 151 -12.42 0.58 8.67
CA HIS A 151 -12.86 -0.62 7.98
C HIS A 151 -11.99 -1.87 8.26
N VAL A 152 -10.94 -1.73 9.05
CA VAL A 152 -10.03 -2.86 9.39
C VAL A 152 -10.44 -3.57 10.67
#